data_bf108450f723b3e712b2b96739768614
#
_entry.id   bf108450f723b3e712b2b96739768614
#
_cell.length_a   1.000
_cell.length_b   1.000
_cell.length_c   1.000
_cell.angle_alpha   90.00
_cell.angle_beta   90.00
_cell.angle_gamma   90.00
#
_symmetry.space_group_name_H-M   'P 1'
#
loop_
_entity.id
_entity.type
_entity.pdbx_description
1 polymer ?
#
loop_
_entity_poly.entity_id
_entity_poly.type
_entity_poly.pdbx_seq_one_letter_code
_entity_poly.pdbx_strand_id
1 'polypeptide(L)'
;APLLEETVFLCQQAVEKCFKGFLTWHSTPFRKTHLLEEIGSQCLNIEPALLPLVDKAVPLTKYAWKYRYPGEPEQPSPQETAAALKVAKMVYADIVRRLPKEAGP
;
A
#
# COMPACT_ATOMS: atom_id res chain seq x y z
N ALA A 1 4.97 15.17 -14.91
CA ALA A 1 5.12 14.12 -15.92
C ALA A 1 4.23 12.93 -15.61
N PRO A 2 3.72 12.25 -16.62
CA PRO A 2 2.89 11.06 -16.42
C PRO A 2 3.56 10.00 -15.55
N LEU A 3 4.87 9.97 -15.56
CA LEU A 3 5.65 9.00 -14.79
C LEU A 3 5.45 9.15 -13.28
N LEU A 4 5.31 10.38 -12.77
CA LEU A 4 5.09 10.61 -11.36
C LEU A 4 3.70 10.13 -10.92
N GLU A 5 2.69 10.39 -11.75
CA GLU A 5 1.33 9.92 -11.48
C GLU A 5 1.26 8.40 -11.45
N GLU A 6 1.89 7.76 -12.41
CA GLU A 6 1.95 6.30 -12.47
C GLU A 6 2.67 5.73 -11.24
N THR A 7 3.75 6.37 -10.84
CA THR A 7 4.55 5.89 -9.72
C THR A 7 3.74 5.87 -8.41
N VAL A 8 3.04 6.96 -8.09
CA VAL A 8 2.26 6.98 -6.84
C VAL A 8 1.10 5.99 -6.89
N PHE A 9 0.49 5.81 -8.07
CA PHE A 9 -0.55 4.79 -8.23
C PHE A 9 0.01 3.39 -7.98
N LEU A 10 1.16 3.09 -8.56
CA LEU A 10 1.79 1.77 -8.38
C LEU A 10 2.21 1.55 -6.92
N CYS A 11 2.63 2.61 -6.22
CA CYS A 11 2.94 2.51 -4.80
C CYS A 11 1.71 2.11 -3.99
N GLN A 12 0.56 2.74 -4.25
CA GLN A 12 -0.68 2.40 -3.59
C GLN A 12 -1.07 0.95 -3.88
N GLN A 13 -0.97 0.54 -5.16
CA GLN A 13 -1.31 -0.83 -5.56
C GLN A 13 -0.38 -1.85 -4.89
N ALA A 14 0.90 -1.54 -4.78
CA ALA A 14 1.86 -2.44 -4.14
C ALA A 14 1.53 -2.63 -2.65
N VAL A 15 1.23 -1.54 -1.95
CA VAL A 15 0.87 -1.59 -0.53
C VAL A 15 -0.42 -2.40 -0.34
N GLU A 16 -1.41 -2.12 -1.17
CA GLU A 16 -2.68 -2.84 -1.11
C GLU A 16 -2.48 -4.34 -1.28
N LYS A 17 -1.68 -4.73 -2.28
CA LYS A 17 -1.43 -6.14 -2.54
C LYS A 17 -0.62 -6.81 -1.43
N CYS A 18 0.31 -6.07 -0.82
CA CYS A 18 1.08 -6.59 0.32
C CYS A 18 0.16 -6.91 1.50
N PHE A 19 -0.72 -5.97 1.86
CA PHE A 19 -1.66 -6.19 2.96
C PHE A 19 -2.63 -7.32 2.65
N LYS A 20 -3.17 -7.35 1.43
CA LYS A 20 -4.08 -8.42 1.02
C LYS A 20 -3.39 -9.78 1.01
N GLY A 21 -2.13 -9.82 0.57
CA GLY A 21 -1.33 -11.05 0.60
C GLY A 21 -1.10 -11.55 2.01
N PHE A 22 -0.82 -10.64 2.95
CA PHE A 22 -0.66 -10.98 4.35
C PHE A 22 -1.95 -11.59 4.92
N LEU A 23 -3.10 -10.97 4.62
CA LEU A 23 -4.40 -11.47 5.04
C LEU A 23 -4.71 -12.83 4.44
N THR A 24 -4.39 -13.00 3.15
CA THR A 24 -4.61 -14.27 2.46
C THR A 24 -3.78 -15.38 3.09
N TRP A 25 -2.52 -15.10 3.41
CA TRP A 25 -1.66 -16.08 4.08
C TRP A 25 -2.26 -16.52 5.41
N HIS A 26 -2.89 -15.58 6.13
CA HIS A 26 -3.52 -15.88 7.42
C HIS A 26 -4.98 -16.32 7.29
N SER A 27 -5.41 -16.68 6.08
CA SER A 27 -6.76 -17.16 5.80
C SER A 27 -7.85 -16.20 6.27
N THR A 28 -7.58 -14.91 6.18
CA THR A 28 -8.49 -13.86 6.62
C THR A 28 -9.16 -13.21 5.42
N PRO A 29 -10.49 -13.34 5.27
CA PRO A 29 -11.18 -12.73 4.14
C PRO A 29 -11.24 -11.21 4.26
N PHE A 30 -11.28 -10.52 3.13
CA PHE A 30 -11.38 -9.07 3.06
C PHE A 30 -12.27 -8.68 1.89
N ARG A 31 -12.85 -7.47 1.99
CA ARG A 31 -13.68 -6.94 0.91
C ARG A 31 -12.83 -6.49 -0.27
N LYS A 32 -13.43 -6.43 -1.44
CA LYS A 32 -12.85 -5.74 -2.59
C LYS A 32 -12.86 -4.25 -2.30
N THR A 33 -11.72 -3.70 -1.92
CA THR A 33 -11.61 -2.29 -1.58
C THR A 33 -10.18 -1.82 -1.82
N HIS A 34 -10.04 -0.51 -2.04
CA HIS A 34 -8.74 0.15 -2.11
C HIS A 34 -8.44 0.91 -0.82
N LEU A 35 -9.31 0.82 0.19
CA LEU A 35 -9.14 1.54 1.45
C LEU A 35 -8.09 0.85 2.31
N LEU A 36 -6.89 1.40 2.34
CA LEU A 36 -5.77 0.83 3.09
C LEU A 36 -6.04 0.82 4.59
N GLU A 37 -6.84 1.76 5.10
CA GLU A 37 -7.21 1.77 6.52
C GLU A 37 -8.04 0.55 6.89
N GLU A 38 -8.94 0.13 6.02
CA GLU A 38 -9.76 -1.06 6.29
C GLU A 38 -8.91 -2.32 6.25
N ILE A 39 -8.12 -2.49 5.19
CA ILE A 39 -7.27 -3.67 5.01
C ILE A 39 -6.17 -3.69 6.08
N GLY A 40 -5.60 -2.52 6.35
CA GLY A 40 -4.57 -2.38 7.38
C GLY A 40 -5.08 -2.72 8.76
N SER A 41 -6.31 -2.30 9.09
CA SER A 41 -6.92 -2.64 10.37
C SER A 41 -7.05 -4.14 10.57
N GLN A 42 -7.40 -4.86 9.50
CA GLN A 42 -7.47 -6.32 9.55
C GLN A 42 -6.08 -6.92 9.80
N CYS A 43 -5.04 -6.36 9.18
CA CYS A 43 -3.67 -6.80 9.44
C CYS A 43 -3.29 -6.57 10.91
N LEU A 44 -3.71 -5.44 11.49
CA LEU A 44 -3.43 -5.12 12.89
C LEU A 44 -4.09 -6.11 13.85
N ASN A 45 -5.24 -6.64 13.49
CA ASN A 45 -5.90 -7.65 14.32
C ASN A 45 -5.06 -8.93 14.42
N ILE A 46 -4.29 -9.22 13.38
CA ILE A 46 -3.42 -10.40 13.34
C ILE A 46 -2.08 -10.07 13.99
N GLU A 47 -1.51 -8.90 13.66
CA GLU A 47 -0.18 -8.51 14.13
C GLU A 47 -0.18 -7.03 14.52
N PRO A 48 -0.42 -6.72 15.81
CA PRO A 48 -0.45 -5.32 16.27
C PRO A 48 0.86 -4.56 16.05
N ALA A 49 1.98 -5.25 15.93
CA ALA A 49 3.27 -4.62 15.69
C ALA A 49 3.35 -3.91 14.34
N LEU A 50 2.38 -4.15 13.45
CA LEU A 50 2.31 -3.47 12.15
C LEU A 50 1.77 -2.03 12.24
N LEU A 51 1.37 -1.57 13.44
CA LEU A 51 0.74 -0.25 13.57
C LEU A 51 1.54 0.90 12.94
N PRO A 52 2.85 1.06 13.20
CA PRO A 52 3.59 2.15 12.58
C PRO A 52 3.61 2.05 11.06
N LEU A 53 3.63 0.85 10.52
CA LEU A 53 3.63 0.62 9.09
C LEU A 53 2.29 0.98 8.47
N VAL A 54 1.21 0.54 9.09
CA VAL A 54 -0.15 0.84 8.63
C VAL A 54 -0.40 2.34 8.67
N ASP A 55 0.02 3.02 9.75
CA ASP A 55 -0.14 4.46 9.86
C ASP A 55 0.54 5.22 8.71
N LYS A 56 1.71 4.76 8.28
CA LYS A 56 2.42 5.39 7.17
C LYS A 56 1.80 5.04 5.82
N ALA A 57 1.17 3.87 5.72
CA ALA A 57 0.60 3.40 4.47
C ALA A 57 -0.77 4.01 4.17
N VAL A 58 -1.60 4.25 5.18
CA VAL A 58 -2.97 4.74 5.00
C VAL A 58 -3.06 5.98 4.11
N PRO A 59 -2.19 6.99 4.25
CA PRO A 59 -2.25 8.17 3.37
C PRO A 59 -2.08 7.87 1.88
N LEU A 60 -1.57 6.71 1.50
CA LEU A 60 -1.43 6.35 0.09
C LEU A 60 -2.77 5.95 -0.54
N THR A 61 -3.82 5.74 0.25
CA THR A 61 -5.14 5.34 -0.25
C THR A 61 -5.62 6.26 -1.37
N LYS A 62 -5.41 7.57 -1.23
CA LYS A 62 -5.86 8.56 -2.21
C LYS A 62 -5.30 8.31 -3.61
N TYR A 63 -4.16 7.66 -3.73
CA TYR A 63 -3.53 7.44 -5.04
C TYR A 63 -4.23 6.34 -5.85
N ALA A 64 -5.22 5.66 -5.27
CA ALA A 64 -6.05 4.75 -6.04
C ALA A 64 -6.87 5.50 -7.09
N TRP A 65 -7.15 6.79 -6.86
CA TRP A 65 -7.94 7.61 -7.78
C TRP A 65 -7.38 9.00 -8.05
N LYS A 66 -6.62 9.60 -7.13
CA LYS A 66 -6.07 10.94 -7.33
C LYS A 66 -5.04 10.91 -8.46
N TYR A 67 -5.05 11.93 -9.30
CA TYR A 67 -4.19 12.09 -10.48
C TYR A 67 -4.50 11.09 -11.59
N ARG A 68 -5.65 10.41 -11.53
CA ARG A 68 -6.00 9.36 -12.50
C ARG A 68 -6.91 9.83 -13.63
N TYR A 69 -7.55 10.97 -13.47
CA TYR A 69 -8.53 11.43 -14.45
C TYR A 69 -7.88 12.28 -15.54
N PRO A 70 -8.25 12.05 -16.83
CA PRO A 70 -7.75 12.90 -17.92
C PRO A 70 -8.09 14.36 -17.70
N GLY A 71 -7.15 15.25 -17.98
CA GLY A 71 -7.38 16.69 -17.85
C GLY A 71 -7.17 17.22 -16.44
N GLU A 72 -6.84 16.39 -15.48
CA GLU A 72 -6.54 16.87 -14.14
C GLU A 72 -5.26 17.71 -14.18
N PRO A 73 -5.33 18.99 -13.70
CA PRO A 73 -4.18 19.90 -13.81
C PRO A 73 -3.07 19.60 -12.82
N GLU A 74 -3.37 18.92 -11.73
CA GLU A 74 -2.39 18.65 -10.69
C GLU A 74 -1.63 17.35 -10.96
N GLN A 75 -0.37 17.34 -10.55
CA GLN A 75 0.41 16.11 -10.51
C GLN A 75 1.16 16.08 -9.19
N PRO A 76 1.56 14.88 -8.73
CA PRO A 76 2.34 14.80 -7.51
C PRO A 76 3.71 15.44 -7.71
N SER A 77 4.24 16.05 -6.65
CA SER A 77 5.58 16.58 -6.70
C SER A 77 6.60 15.43 -6.66
N PRO A 78 7.85 15.68 -7.08
CA PRO A 78 8.90 14.68 -6.91
C PRO A 78 9.09 14.24 -5.47
N GLN A 79 8.95 15.17 -4.50
CA GLN A 79 9.07 14.86 -3.08
C GLN A 79 7.93 13.96 -2.60
N GLU A 80 6.72 14.28 -3.00
CA GLU A 80 5.55 13.46 -2.68
C GLU A 80 5.70 12.06 -3.24
N THR A 81 6.15 11.95 -4.49
CA THR A 81 6.37 10.68 -5.16
C THR A 81 7.46 9.86 -4.45
N ALA A 82 8.57 10.50 -4.08
CA ALA A 82 9.64 9.83 -3.36
C ALA A 82 9.18 9.30 -2.01
N ALA A 83 8.35 10.07 -1.30
CA ALA A 83 7.80 9.66 -0.02
C ALA A 83 6.90 8.43 -0.17
N ALA A 84 6.04 8.42 -1.20
CA ALA A 84 5.17 7.27 -1.47
C ALA A 84 5.99 6.01 -1.79
N LEU A 85 7.03 6.17 -2.60
CA LEU A 85 7.90 5.05 -2.96
C LEU A 85 8.63 4.49 -1.73
N LYS A 86 9.09 5.37 -0.84
CA LYS A 86 9.74 4.94 0.39
C LYS A 86 8.79 4.10 1.24
N VAL A 87 7.55 4.55 1.40
CA VAL A 87 6.54 3.82 2.18
C VAL A 87 6.26 2.46 1.54
N ALA A 88 6.08 2.42 0.23
CA ALA A 88 5.80 1.17 -0.47
C ALA A 88 6.94 0.15 -0.28
N LYS A 89 8.19 0.61 -0.34
CA LYS A 89 9.35 -0.24 -0.11
C LYS A 89 9.39 -0.77 1.32
N MET A 90 9.07 0.08 2.29
CA MET A 90 9.03 -0.32 3.70
C MET A 90 7.95 -1.38 3.95
N VAL A 91 6.76 -1.18 3.37
CA VAL A 91 5.66 -2.13 3.52
C VAL A 91 6.05 -3.47 2.91
N TYR A 92 6.57 -3.45 1.69
CA TYR A 92 6.99 -4.68 1.01
C TYR A 92 8.02 -5.45 1.85
N ALA A 93 9.06 -4.77 2.28
CA ALA A 93 10.14 -5.42 3.04
C ALA A 93 9.64 -6.03 4.35
N ASP A 94 8.80 -5.29 5.09
CA ASP A 94 8.31 -5.75 6.38
C ASP A 94 7.32 -6.92 6.24
N ILE A 95 6.40 -6.81 5.28
CA ILE A 95 5.41 -7.89 5.06
C ILE A 95 6.12 -9.16 4.58
N VAL A 96 7.04 -9.06 3.61
CA VAL A 96 7.76 -10.22 3.10
C VAL A 96 8.56 -10.90 4.22
N ARG A 97 9.19 -10.10 5.07
CA ARG A 97 9.96 -10.62 6.22
C ARG A 97 9.08 -11.42 7.18
N ARG A 98 7.79 -11.08 7.29
CA ARG A 98 6.85 -11.74 8.19
C ARG A 98 6.18 -12.96 7.59
N LEU A 99 6.35 -13.20 6.29
CA LEU A 99 5.82 -14.39 5.64
C LEU A 99 6.85 -15.52 5.73
N PRO A 100 6.40 -16.78 5.84
CA PRO A 100 7.33 -17.90 5.79
C PRO A 100 8.04 -17.95 4.44
N LYS A 101 9.23 -18.55 4.41
CA LYS A 101 10.00 -18.67 3.17
C LYS A 101 9.24 -19.39 2.07
N GLU A 102 8.40 -20.34 2.43
CA GLU A 102 7.59 -21.11 1.47
C GLU A 102 6.53 -20.25 0.78
N ALA A 103 6.14 -19.11 1.37
CA ALA A 103 5.16 -18.21 0.79
C ALA A 103 5.81 -17.12 -0.04
N GLY A 104 7.10 -16.88 0.14
CA GLY A 104 7.81 -15.81 -0.52
C GLY A 104 8.18 -16.15 -1.96
N PRO A 105 8.50 -15.12 -2.74
CA PRO A 105 9.00 -15.36 -4.09
C PRO A 105 10.40 -15.98 -4.05
#